data_20f94e171877ad04c0ccd4f63ada7807
#
_entry.id   20f94e171877ad04c0ccd4f63ada7807
#
_cell.length_a   1.000
_cell.length_b   1.000
_cell.length_c   1.000
_cell.angle_alpha   90.00
_cell.angle_beta   90.00
_cell.angle_gamma   90.00
#
_symmetry.space_group_name_H-M   'P 1'
#
loop_
_entity.id
_entity.type
_entity.pdbx_description
1 polymer ?
#
loop_
_entity_poly.entity_id
_entity_poly.type
_entity_poly.pdbx_seq_one_letter_code
_entity_poly.pdbx_strand_id
1 'polypeptide(L)'
;MSEEIFDIVNEQDEVIGSAPRSEVHARKLWHRAVHVLVFNARGEVFLQKRSMLKDTAKGKWDSSTSGHLDSGEDYDTCAVRELREEIGLVLATEAPPRPAHSPGGGEGGLRPGEGVAAHPPLRRLFKIDACKATGWEFCWVYRCESEGPFTLNPDEIETGAWFAPEFVTKWISEKPREFASAFVLVWEKYFAMEAQKKKL
;
A
#
# COMPACT_ATOMS: atom_id res chain seq x y z
N MET A 1 6.16 -15.92 -17.66
CA MET A 1 5.39 -15.70 -16.41
C MET A 1 3.92 -15.70 -16.78
N SER A 2 3.05 -16.30 -15.97
CA SER A 2 1.59 -16.22 -16.18
C SER A 2 1.14 -14.80 -15.93
N GLU A 3 0.19 -14.32 -16.70
CA GLU A 3 -0.43 -12.99 -16.50
C GLU A 3 -1.24 -12.98 -15.20
N GLU A 4 -1.24 -11.85 -14.48
CA GLU A 4 -2.05 -11.64 -13.27
C GLU A 4 -3.54 -11.72 -13.61
N ILE A 5 -4.31 -12.33 -12.72
CA ILE A 5 -5.77 -12.43 -12.82
C ILE A 5 -6.39 -11.59 -11.72
N PHE A 6 -7.25 -10.65 -12.07
CA PHE A 6 -7.95 -9.77 -11.13
C PHE A 6 -9.42 -10.16 -11.01
N ASP A 7 -9.98 -9.96 -9.83
CA ASP A 7 -11.42 -10.01 -9.65
C ASP A 7 -12.08 -8.76 -10.27
N ILE A 8 -13.13 -8.99 -11.06
CA ILE A 8 -14.02 -7.94 -11.56
C ILE A 8 -15.11 -7.73 -10.53
N VAL A 9 -15.42 -6.48 -10.21
CA VAL A 9 -16.42 -6.13 -9.20
C VAL A 9 -17.55 -5.26 -9.77
N ASN A 10 -18.69 -5.24 -9.07
CA ASN A 10 -19.81 -4.34 -9.35
C ASN A 10 -19.67 -3.00 -8.59
N GLU A 11 -20.68 -2.13 -8.69
CA GLU A 11 -20.72 -0.83 -8.02
C GLU A 11 -20.68 -0.90 -6.49
N GLN A 12 -21.03 -2.03 -5.92
CA GLN A 12 -21.01 -2.31 -4.48
C GLN A 12 -19.67 -2.94 -4.02
N ASP A 13 -18.69 -3.06 -4.93
CA ASP A 13 -17.41 -3.76 -4.69
C ASP A 13 -17.61 -5.26 -4.38
N GLU A 14 -18.61 -5.90 -4.98
CA GLU A 14 -18.83 -7.34 -4.89
C GLU A 14 -18.25 -8.03 -6.13
N VAL A 15 -17.58 -9.16 -5.93
CA VAL A 15 -16.97 -9.93 -7.02
C VAL A 15 -18.06 -10.53 -7.92
N ILE A 16 -17.98 -10.24 -9.22
CA ILE A 16 -18.91 -10.75 -10.24
C ILE A 16 -18.22 -11.60 -11.31
N GLY A 17 -16.90 -11.73 -11.26
CA GLY A 17 -16.10 -12.52 -12.19
C GLY A 17 -14.61 -12.26 -12.01
N SER A 18 -13.82 -12.78 -12.92
CA SER A 18 -12.37 -12.52 -12.97
C SER A 18 -11.89 -12.48 -14.41
N ALA A 19 -10.80 -11.76 -14.69
CA ALA A 19 -10.20 -11.69 -16.00
C ALA A 19 -8.68 -11.37 -15.89
N PRO A 20 -7.93 -11.63 -16.98
CA PRO A 20 -6.54 -11.20 -17.07
C PRO A 20 -6.39 -9.68 -16.95
N ARG A 21 -5.31 -9.23 -16.32
CA ARG A 21 -4.98 -7.82 -16.13
C ARG A 21 -5.10 -6.99 -17.41
N SER A 22 -4.59 -7.51 -18.53
CA SER A 22 -4.64 -6.84 -19.84
C SER A 22 -6.09 -6.57 -20.29
N GLU A 23 -6.99 -7.55 -20.09
CA GLU A 23 -8.41 -7.40 -20.42
C GLU A 23 -9.10 -6.40 -19.50
N VAL A 24 -8.86 -6.49 -18.17
CA VAL A 24 -9.44 -5.59 -17.18
C VAL A 24 -9.12 -4.13 -17.50
N HIS A 25 -7.86 -3.83 -17.78
CA HIS A 25 -7.42 -2.47 -18.12
C HIS A 25 -7.92 -2.02 -19.49
N ALA A 26 -7.87 -2.88 -20.51
CA ALA A 26 -8.33 -2.53 -21.87
C ALA A 26 -9.84 -2.20 -21.91
N ARG A 27 -10.64 -2.96 -21.17
CA ARG A 27 -12.08 -2.78 -21.06
C ARG A 27 -12.53 -1.81 -19.98
N LYS A 28 -11.60 -1.34 -19.13
CA LYS A 28 -11.86 -0.45 -17.98
C LYS A 28 -12.87 -1.07 -17.00
N LEU A 29 -12.71 -2.36 -16.73
CA LEU A 29 -13.55 -3.06 -15.79
C LEU A 29 -13.18 -2.63 -14.36
N TRP A 30 -14.18 -2.55 -13.50
CA TRP A 30 -13.95 -2.23 -12.10
C TRP A 30 -13.26 -3.40 -11.41
N HIS A 31 -12.21 -3.07 -10.70
CA HIS A 31 -11.37 -4.02 -9.97
C HIS A 31 -10.85 -3.37 -8.69
N ARG A 32 -9.93 -4.02 -7.99
CA ARG A 32 -9.50 -3.63 -6.66
C ARG A 32 -8.02 -3.31 -6.61
N ALA A 33 -7.68 -2.30 -5.81
CA ALA A 33 -6.30 -1.91 -5.55
C ALA A 33 -6.10 -1.45 -4.11
N VAL A 34 -4.85 -1.38 -3.69
CA VAL A 34 -4.44 -0.79 -2.42
C VAL A 34 -3.42 0.32 -2.65
N HIS A 35 -3.44 1.30 -1.76
CA HIS A 35 -2.37 2.29 -1.59
C HIS A 35 -1.91 2.27 -0.14
N VAL A 36 -0.62 2.19 0.10
CA VAL A 36 -0.06 2.28 1.44
C VAL A 36 0.80 3.53 1.57
N LEU A 37 0.57 4.30 2.62
CA LEU A 37 1.35 5.47 3.00
C LEU A 37 2.22 5.07 4.21
N VAL A 38 3.53 5.02 4.02
CA VAL A 38 4.51 4.73 5.07
C VAL A 38 5.07 6.04 5.61
N PHE A 39 4.99 6.23 6.91
CA PHE A 39 5.51 7.42 7.59
C PHE A 39 6.68 7.05 8.50
N ASN A 40 7.62 7.97 8.65
CA ASN A 40 8.67 7.85 9.68
C ASN A 40 8.28 8.61 10.97
N ALA A 41 9.11 8.49 12.01
CA ALA A 41 8.88 9.17 13.29
C ALA A 41 8.91 10.71 13.21
N ARG A 42 9.51 11.27 12.13
CA ARG A 42 9.47 12.71 11.87
C ARG A 42 8.16 13.17 11.18
N GLY A 43 7.26 12.21 10.88
CA GLY A 43 6.02 12.47 10.17
C GLY A 43 6.18 12.69 8.67
N GLU A 44 7.35 12.38 8.09
CA GLU A 44 7.58 12.40 6.66
C GLU A 44 6.99 11.13 6.02
N VAL A 45 6.42 11.26 4.83
CA VAL A 45 5.91 10.15 4.03
C VAL A 45 6.97 9.69 3.04
N PHE A 46 7.14 8.37 2.92
CA PHE A 46 7.93 7.78 1.86
C PHE A 46 7.11 7.74 0.57
N LEU A 47 7.62 8.33 -0.50
CA LEU A 47 7.02 8.21 -1.83
C LEU A 47 7.96 7.45 -2.75
N GLN A 48 7.39 6.57 -3.60
CA GLN A 48 8.11 5.90 -4.66
C GLN A 48 8.02 6.69 -5.97
N LYS A 49 9.06 6.61 -6.78
CA LYS A 49 9.03 6.98 -8.18
C LYS A 49 8.94 5.72 -9.01
N ARG A 50 7.83 5.56 -9.71
CA ARG A 50 7.52 4.34 -10.48
C ARG A 50 8.58 4.07 -11.55
N SER A 51 8.94 2.80 -11.70
CA SER A 51 9.86 2.35 -12.74
C SER A 51 9.34 2.69 -14.14
N MET A 52 10.26 2.93 -15.06
CA MET A 52 9.95 3.09 -16.49
C MET A 52 9.49 1.77 -17.14
N LEU A 53 9.61 0.63 -16.43
CA LEU A 53 9.14 -0.68 -16.87
C LEU A 53 7.64 -0.90 -16.65
N LYS A 54 7.00 -0.11 -15.77
CA LYS A 54 5.57 -0.22 -15.50
C LYS A 54 4.72 0.11 -16.72
N ASP A 55 3.51 -0.45 -16.79
CA ASP A 55 2.56 -0.20 -17.90
C ASP A 55 1.96 1.20 -17.83
N THR A 56 1.67 1.67 -16.62
CA THR A 56 0.98 2.94 -16.37
C THR A 56 1.79 3.86 -15.47
N ALA A 57 1.58 5.17 -15.57
CA ALA A 57 2.20 6.21 -14.73
C ALA A 57 3.73 6.09 -14.61
N LYS A 58 4.42 5.69 -15.69
CA LYS A 58 5.88 5.52 -15.77
C LYS A 58 6.61 6.78 -15.32
N GLY A 59 7.60 6.61 -14.43
CA GLY A 59 8.46 7.70 -13.94
C GLY A 59 7.74 8.75 -13.09
N LYS A 60 6.49 8.48 -12.66
CA LYS A 60 5.74 9.38 -11.79
C LYS A 60 5.91 9.02 -10.32
N TRP A 61 5.73 10.01 -9.46
CA TRP A 61 5.66 9.80 -8.02
C TRP A 61 4.32 9.19 -7.62
N ASP A 62 4.35 8.29 -6.65
CA ASP A 62 3.19 7.54 -6.17
C ASP A 62 3.28 7.28 -4.65
N SER A 63 2.28 6.64 -4.07
CA SER A 63 2.25 6.15 -2.69
C SER A 63 3.54 5.38 -2.34
N SER A 64 3.73 5.08 -1.08
CA SER A 64 4.89 4.27 -0.66
C SER A 64 4.91 2.90 -1.33
N THR A 65 3.74 2.25 -1.38
CA THR A 65 3.46 1.09 -2.24
C THR A 65 2.03 1.15 -2.78
N SER A 66 1.80 0.50 -3.92
CA SER A 66 0.45 0.37 -4.49
C SER A 66 0.38 -0.82 -5.43
N GLY A 67 -0.70 -1.59 -5.36
CA GLY A 67 -0.89 -2.73 -6.23
C GLY A 67 -2.33 -3.19 -6.32
N HIS A 68 -2.56 -4.09 -7.26
CA HIS A 68 -3.86 -4.70 -7.49
C HIS A 68 -4.01 -5.97 -6.65
N LEU A 69 -5.25 -6.29 -6.30
CA LEU A 69 -5.57 -7.56 -5.66
C LEU A 69 -5.54 -8.68 -6.70
N ASP A 70 -4.86 -9.76 -6.37
CA ASP A 70 -4.99 -11.01 -7.10
C ASP A 70 -6.40 -11.59 -6.94
N SER A 71 -6.84 -12.41 -7.89
CA SER A 71 -8.17 -13.04 -7.82
C SER A 71 -8.30 -13.87 -6.53
N GLY A 72 -9.34 -13.56 -5.73
CA GLY A 72 -9.59 -14.18 -4.43
C GLY A 72 -8.78 -13.59 -3.26
N GLU A 73 -7.92 -12.61 -3.50
CA GLU A 73 -7.18 -11.91 -2.44
C GLU A 73 -8.07 -10.87 -1.75
N ASP A 74 -7.88 -10.66 -0.46
CA ASP A 74 -8.49 -9.56 0.27
C ASP A 74 -7.56 -8.33 0.35
N TYR A 75 -8.12 -7.16 0.64
CA TYR A 75 -7.40 -5.90 0.68
C TYR A 75 -6.25 -5.86 1.70
N ASP A 76 -6.40 -6.46 2.88
CA ASP A 76 -5.36 -6.43 3.92
C ASP A 76 -4.18 -7.33 3.53
N THR A 77 -4.46 -8.50 2.98
CA THR A 77 -3.45 -9.42 2.46
C THR A 77 -2.65 -8.76 1.32
N CYS A 78 -3.33 -8.14 0.37
CA CYS A 78 -2.69 -7.40 -0.72
C CYS A 78 -1.77 -6.30 -0.19
N ALA A 79 -2.23 -5.48 0.74
CA ALA A 79 -1.43 -4.38 1.27
C ALA A 79 -0.13 -4.88 1.97
N VAL A 80 -0.20 -6.00 2.69
CA VAL A 80 0.99 -6.63 3.30
C VAL A 80 1.93 -7.22 2.24
N ARG A 81 1.39 -7.87 1.21
CA ARG A 81 2.15 -8.42 0.10
C ARG A 81 2.92 -7.32 -0.64
N GLU A 82 2.24 -6.22 -1.01
CA GLU A 82 2.85 -5.10 -1.73
C GLU A 82 3.96 -4.41 -0.93
N LEU A 83 3.78 -4.21 0.39
CA LEU A 83 4.85 -3.69 1.24
C LEU A 83 6.12 -4.54 1.18
N ARG A 84 5.95 -5.87 1.18
CA ARG A 84 7.07 -6.80 1.10
C ARG A 84 7.69 -6.83 -0.29
N GLU A 85 6.88 -6.86 -1.35
CA GLU A 85 7.32 -7.07 -2.74
C GLU A 85 7.95 -5.81 -3.34
N GLU A 86 7.37 -4.63 -3.08
CA GLU A 86 7.84 -3.37 -3.66
C GLU A 86 8.99 -2.73 -2.86
N ILE A 87 8.91 -2.73 -1.52
CA ILE A 87 9.89 -2.02 -0.67
C ILE A 87 10.60 -2.90 0.37
N GLY A 88 10.34 -4.21 0.38
CA GLY A 88 10.98 -5.15 1.31
C GLY A 88 10.55 -4.99 2.78
N LEU A 89 9.46 -4.28 3.05
CA LEU A 89 8.97 -4.08 4.41
C LEU A 89 8.10 -5.27 4.84
N VAL A 90 8.58 -6.01 5.84
CA VAL A 90 7.85 -7.12 6.47
C VAL A 90 7.23 -6.62 7.77
N LEU A 91 5.91 -6.56 7.83
CA LEU A 91 5.21 -6.24 9.07
C LEU A 91 5.24 -7.45 10.01
N ALA A 92 5.47 -7.19 11.30
CA ALA A 92 5.34 -8.24 12.30
C ALA A 92 3.85 -8.65 12.34
N THR A 93 3.55 -9.85 11.85
CA THR A 93 2.24 -10.46 12.09
C THR A 93 2.13 -10.73 13.57
N GLU A 94 0.99 -10.40 14.20
CA GLU A 94 0.73 -10.87 15.57
C GLU A 94 0.96 -12.38 15.59
N ALA A 95 1.83 -12.83 16.49
CA ALA A 95 2.08 -14.26 16.66
C ALA A 95 0.72 -14.93 16.95
N PRO A 96 0.42 -16.09 16.33
CA PRO A 96 -0.80 -16.80 16.62
C PRO A 96 -0.92 -17.01 18.14
N PRO A 97 -2.11 -16.94 18.74
CA PRO A 97 -2.29 -17.12 20.17
C PRO A 97 -1.63 -18.43 20.58
N ARG A 98 -0.73 -18.36 21.57
CA ARG A 98 -0.06 -19.55 22.10
C ARG A 98 -1.14 -20.57 22.49
N PRO A 99 -1.02 -21.82 22.05
CA PRO A 99 -1.92 -22.84 22.56
C PRO A 99 -1.77 -22.91 24.08
N ALA A 100 -2.91 -22.94 24.75
CA ALA A 100 -2.97 -23.03 26.20
C ALA A 100 -2.15 -24.24 26.71
N HIS A 101 -1.32 -23.99 27.71
CA HIS A 101 -0.39 -24.83 28.43
C HIS A 101 -0.64 -26.34 28.37
N SER A 102 0.43 -27.06 27.96
CA SER A 102 0.71 -28.38 28.50
C SER A 102 1.76 -28.23 29.61
N PRO A 103 1.56 -28.78 30.80
CA PRO A 103 2.55 -28.73 31.87
C PRO A 103 3.57 -29.86 31.70
N GLY A 104 4.84 -29.52 31.53
CA GLY A 104 5.87 -30.56 31.50
C GLY A 104 7.25 -30.09 31.00
N GLY A 105 8.12 -29.67 31.88
CA GLY A 105 9.53 -30.03 31.99
C GLY A 105 10.54 -29.54 30.98
N GLY A 106 11.55 -28.79 31.42
CA GLY A 106 12.85 -28.69 30.78
C GLY A 106 13.40 -27.26 30.73
N GLU A 107 14.24 -26.94 31.70
CA GLU A 107 15.10 -25.75 31.71
C GLU A 107 16.11 -25.83 30.57
N GLY A 108 15.98 -24.94 29.58
CA GLY A 108 16.97 -24.67 28.55
C GLY A 108 16.95 -23.18 28.28
N GLY A 109 17.82 -22.40 28.94
CA GLY A 109 17.89 -20.96 28.76
C GLY A 109 18.27 -20.58 27.32
N LEU A 110 17.31 -20.11 26.54
CA LEU A 110 17.54 -19.33 25.34
C LEU A 110 17.72 -17.88 25.75
N ARG A 111 18.85 -17.31 25.40
CA ARG A 111 19.12 -15.87 25.54
C ARG A 111 18.05 -15.07 24.84
N PRO A 112 17.59 -13.91 25.36
CA PRO A 112 16.67 -13.06 24.66
C PRO A 112 17.33 -12.60 23.36
N GLY A 113 16.79 -13.03 22.21
CA GLY A 113 17.16 -12.52 20.91
C GLY A 113 16.84 -11.04 20.85
N GLU A 114 17.74 -10.28 20.25
CA GLU A 114 17.63 -8.87 19.93
C GLU A 114 16.24 -8.53 19.44
N GLY A 115 15.62 -7.55 20.08
CA GLY A 115 14.22 -7.18 19.82
C GLY A 115 14.02 -6.78 18.37
N VAL A 116 13.27 -7.59 17.63
CA VAL A 116 12.63 -7.14 16.40
C VAL A 116 11.71 -6.00 16.82
N ALA A 117 12.05 -4.77 16.45
CA ALA A 117 11.19 -3.62 16.70
C ALA A 117 9.80 -3.98 16.18
N ALA A 118 8.81 -4.00 17.06
CA ALA A 118 7.43 -4.26 16.66
C ALA A 118 7.01 -3.12 15.72
N HIS A 119 6.94 -3.41 14.43
CA HIS A 119 6.40 -2.45 13.48
C HIS A 119 4.94 -2.18 13.86
N PRO A 120 4.50 -0.91 13.91
CA PRO A 120 3.12 -0.60 14.19
C PRO A 120 2.21 -1.25 13.15
N PRO A 121 1.00 -1.66 13.55
CA PRO A 121 0.10 -2.39 12.67
C PRO A 121 -0.27 -1.57 11.45
N LEU A 122 -0.46 -2.25 10.33
CA LEU A 122 -1.07 -1.70 9.13
C LEU A 122 -2.50 -1.25 9.46
N ARG A 123 -2.83 0.01 9.19
CA ARG A 123 -4.11 0.60 9.56
C ARG A 123 -4.85 1.10 8.34
N ARG A 124 -6.09 0.63 8.14
CA ARG A 124 -7.00 1.18 7.14
C ARG A 124 -7.35 2.62 7.48
N LEU A 125 -7.32 3.50 6.49
CA LEU A 125 -7.68 4.90 6.62
C LEU A 125 -9.06 5.19 6.02
N PHE A 126 -9.21 4.98 4.71
CA PHE A 126 -10.44 5.21 3.97
C PHE A 126 -10.43 4.43 2.65
N LYS A 127 -11.61 4.30 2.06
CA LYS A 127 -11.81 3.72 0.73
C LYS A 127 -12.10 4.82 -0.28
N ILE A 128 -11.64 4.63 -1.51
CA ILE A 128 -11.96 5.46 -2.68
C ILE A 128 -12.73 4.57 -3.64
N ASP A 129 -13.89 5.07 -4.10
CA ASP A 129 -14.69 4.37 -5.07
C ASP A 129 -14.04 4.42 -6.46
N ALA A 130 -14.33 3.39 -7.27
CA ALA A 130 -13.79 3.27 -8.61
C ALA A 130 -14.18 4.47 -9.49
N CYS A 131 -13.20 5.11 -10.10
CA CYS A 131 -13.41 6.25 -10.98
C CYS A 131 -12.28 6.35 -12.03
N LYS A 132 -12.41 7.28 -12.95
CA LYS A 132 -11.39 7.49 -13.98
C LYS A 132 -10.01 7.85 -13.39
N ALA A 133 -9.97 8.61 -12.30
CA ALA A 133 -8.71 9.04 -11.67
C ALA A 133 -7.97 7.87 -11.01
N THR A 134 -8.71 6.89 -10.46
CA THR A 134 -8.16 5.65 -9.90
C THR A 134 -7.87 4.58 -10.96
N GLY A 135 -8.15 4.82 -12.25
CA GLY A 135 -8.04 3.77 -13.26
C GLY A 135 -9.17 2.75 -13.24
N TRP A 136 -10.34 3.12 -12.67
CA TRP A 136 -11.51 2.28 -12.46
C TRP A 136 -11.34 1.25 -11.33
N GLU A 137 -10.52 1.60 -10.33
CA GLU A 137 -10.20 0.79 -9.18
C GLU A 137 -10.94 1.27 -7.92
N PHE A 138 -11.52 0.34 -7.16
CA PHE A 138 -11.82 0.55 -5.74
C PHE A 138 -10.53 0.44 -4.94
N CYS A 139 -10.12 1.53 -4.28
CA CYS A 139 -8.85 1.58 -3.58
C CYS A 139 -9.05 1.68 -2.06
N TRP A 140 -8.56 0.71 -1.28
CA TRP A 140 -8.33 0.92 0.14
C TRP A 140 -6.99 1.59 0.38
N VAL A 141 -7.01 2.65 1.19
CA VAL A 141 -5.81 3.38 1.58
C VAL A 141 -5.43 3.00 3.00
N TYR A 142 -4.15 2.67 3.16
CA TYR A 142 -3.56 2.23 4.43
C TYR A 142 -2.47 3.17 4.89
N ARG A 143 -2.17 3.12 6.19
CA ARG A 143 -1.01 3.74 6.80
C ARG A 143 -0.27 2.73 7.67
N CYS A 144 1.06 2.77 7.62
CA CYS A 144 1.94 2.17 8.62
C CYS A 144 3.10 3.11 8.92
N GLU A 145 3.90 2.76 9.92
CA GLU A 145 5.09 3.51 10.31
C GLU A 145 6.33 2.64 10.14
N SER A 146 7.41 3.20 9.59
CA SER A 146 8.70 2.53 9.46
C SER A 146 9.79 3.58 9.22
N GLU A 147 10.99 3.34 9.75
CA GLU A 147 12.17 4.17 9.47
C GLU A 147 12.95 3.69 8.24
N GLY A 148 12.58 2.54 7.65
CA GLY A 148 13.44 1.85 6.70
C GLY A 148 14.64 1.19 7.39
N PRO A 149 15.76 0.94 6.68
CA PRO A 149 15.89 1.16 5.24
C PRO A 149 15.00 0.21 4.43
N PHE A 150 14.63 0.63 3.21
CA PHE A 150 13.84 -0.18 2.28
C PHE A 150 14.72 -0.84 1.22
N THR A 151 14.30 -2.03 0.79
CA THR A 151 14.87 -2.71 -0.38
C THR A 151 13.89 -2.56 -1.53
N LEU A 152 14.15 -1.62 -2.42
CA LEU A 152 13.27 -1.32 -3.53
C LEU A 152 13.37 -2.38 -4.63
N ASN A 153 12.23 -2.85 -5.12
CA ASN A 153 12.17 -3.71 -6.30
C ASN A 153 12.39 -2.87 -7.57
N PRO A 154 13.49 -3.06 -8.32
CA PRO A 154 13.83 -2.21 -9.47
C PRO A 154 12.86 -2.36 -10.65
N ASP A 155 12.13 -3.46 -10.75
CA ASP A 155 11.11 -3.64 -11.78
C ASP A 155 9.88 -2.75 -11.51
N GLU A 156 9.62 -2.45 -10.23
CA GLU A 156 8.48 -1.65 -9.77
C GLU A 156 8.85 -0.18 -9.52
N ILE A 157 10.01 0.07 -8.90
CA ILE A 157 10.41 1.36 -8.34
C ILE A 157 11.79 1.79 -8.84
N GLU A 158 11.86 2.95 -9.51
CA GLU A 158 13.11 3.57 -9.94
C GLU A 158 13.90 4.12 -8.72
N THR A 159 13.22 4.80 -7.82
CA THR A 159 13.77 5.39 -6.60
C THR A 159 12.66 5.74 -5.61
N GLY A 160 13.02 6.06 -4.38
CA GLY A 160 12.09 6.54 -3.37
C GLY A 160 12.78 7.51 -2.40
N ALA A 161 11.97 8.39 -1.79
CA ALA A 161 12.48 9.36 -0.83
C ALA A 161 11.41 9.75 0.20
N TRP A 162 11.88 10.29 1.32
CA TRP A 162 11.06 10.86 2.37
C TRP A 162 10.74 12.32 2.10
N PHE A 163 9.48 12.71 2.30
CA PHE A 163 9.01 14.08 2.08
C PHE A 163 8.10 14.54 3.22
N ALA A 164 8.24 15.80 3.62
CA ALA A 164 7.30 16.43 4.52
C ALA A 164 5.91 16.54 3.86
N PRO A 165 4.81 16.23 4.56
CA PRO A 165 3.45 16.28 4.00
C PRO A 165 3.08 17.63 3.36
N GLU A 166 3.51 18.73 3.97
CA GLU A 166 3.28 20.07 3.46
C GLU A 166 3.99 20.30 2.13
N PHE A 167 5.21 19.76 1.98
CA PHE A 167 5.96 19.81 0.72
C PHE A 167 5.23 19.03 -0.38
N VAL A 168 4.76 17.80 -0.10
CA VAL A 168 4.02 16.98 -1.06
C VAL A 168 2.74 17.70 -1.50
N THR A 169 2.00 18.26 -0.55
CA THR A 169 0.76 19.01 -0.84
C THR A 169 1.01 20.20 -1.78
N LYS A 170 2.06 20.97 -1.50
CA LYS A 170 2.47 22.09 -2.37
C LYS A 170 2.91 21.59 -3.74
N TRP A 171 3.74 20.56 -3.79
CA TRP A 171 4.26 20.00 -5.04
C TRP A 171 3.14 19.46 -5.94
N ILE A 172 2.16 18.73 -5.36
CA ILE A 172 0.98 18.28 -6.12
C ILE A 172 0.20 19.48 -6.68
N SER A 173 -0.01 20.54 -5.90
CA SER A 173 -0.75 21.73 -6.37
C SER A 173 -0.06 22.46 -7.52
N GLU A 174 1.28 22.48 -7.52
CA GLU A 174 2.07 23.17 -8.55
C GLU A 174 2.29 22.28 -9.79
N LYS A 175 2.50 20.97 -9.58
CA LYS A 175 2.91 20.04 -10.62
C LYS A 175 2.20 18.68 -10.55
N PRO A 176 0.85 18.64 -10.64
CA PRO A 176 0.09 17.40 -10.47
C PRO A 176 0.45 16.32 -11.51
N ARG A 177 1.01 16.71 -12.67
CA ARG A 177 1.40 15.77 -13.72
C ARG A 177 2.65 14.94 -13.39
N GLU A 178 3.43 15.32 -12.39
CA GLU A 178 4.57 14.55 -11.89
C GLU A 178 4.13 13.35 -11.04
N PHE A 179 2.85 13.25 -10.70
CA PHE A 179 2.27 12.20 -9.87
C PHE A 179 1.32 11.28 -10.64
N ALA A 180 1.18 10.04 -10.16
CA ALA A 180 0.11 9.15 -10.59
C ALA A 180 -1.26 9.74 -10.19
N SER A 181 -2.26 9.64 -11.08
CA SER A 181 -3.56 10.28 -10.83
C SER A 181 -4.29 9.73 -9.61
N ALA A 182 -4.17 8.42 -9.37
CA ALA A 182 -4.72 7.79 -8.17
C ALA A 182 -4.08 8.35 -6.90
N PHE A 183 -2.76 8.52 -6.89
CA PHE A 183 -2.05 9.08 -5.74
C PHE A 183 -2.46 10.53 -5.45
N VAL A 184 -2.67 11.36 -6.46
CA VAL A 184 -3.18 12.74 -6.24
C VAL A 184 -4.48 12.69 -5.45
N LEU A 185 -5.43 11.84 -5.84
CA LEU A 185 -6.71 11.69 -5.15
C LEU A 185 -6.55 11.10 -3.74
N VAL A 186 -5.67 10.11 -3.58
CA VAL A 186 -5.31 9.52 -2.26
C VAL A 186 -4.79 10.62 -1.33
N TRP A 187 -3.86 11.45 -1.82
CA TRP A 187 -3.23 12.48 -1.02
C TRP A 187 -4.21 13.58 -0.61
N GLU A 188 -5.04 14.05 -1.53
CA GLU A 188 -6.08 15.06 -1.24
C GLU A 188 -7.04 14.58 -0.14
N LYS A 189 -7.52 13.34 -0.24
CA LYS A 189 -8.40 12.75 0.79
C LYS A 189 -7.68 12.56 2.13
N TYR A 190 -6.43 12.08 2.10
CA TYR A 190 -5.62 11.93 3.30
C TYR A 190 -5.43 13.27 4.02
N PHE A 191 -5.04 14.31 3.28
CA PHE A 191 -4.78 15.62 3.85
C PHE A 191 -6.06 16.28 4.41
N ALA A 192 -7.19 16.12 3.72
CA ALA A 192 -8.49 16.59 4.21
C ALA A 192 -8.90 15.88 5.51
N MET A 193 -8.69 14.56 5.61
CA MET A 193 -8.95 13.80 6.83
C MET A 193 -8.07 14.26 8.01
N GLU A 194 -6.79 14.48 7.80
CA GLU A 194 -5.87 14.94 8.85
C GLU A 194 -6.19 16.38 9.30
N ALA A 195 -6.62 17.24 8.38
CA ALA A 195 -7.05 18.61 8.70
C ALA A 195 -8.31 18.62 9.58
N GLN A 196 -9.22 17.67 9.41
CA GLN A 196 -10.40 17.53 10.26
C GLN A 196 -10.04 17.08 11.69
N LYS A 197 -9.09 16.16 11.86
CA LYS A 197 -8.63 15.71 13.19
C LYS A 197 -7.99 16.82 14.03
N LYS A 198 -7.33 17.78 13.39
CA LYS A 198 -6.68 18.92 14.07
C LYS A 198 -7.68 19.98 14.57
N LYS A 199 -8.96 19.89 14.17
CA LYS A 199 -10.03 20.83 14.55
C LYS A 199 -10.89 20.34 15.71
N LEU A 200 -10.72 19.09 16.11
CA LEU A 200 -11.38 18.43 17.26
C LEU A 200 -10.48 18.39 18.48
#